data_4eed2b32044a9af2b269fb8cce8a9f66
#
_entry.id   4eed2b32044a9af2b269fb8cce8a9f66
#
_cell.length_a   1.000
_cell.length_b   1.000
_cell.length_c   1.000
_cell.angle_alpha   90.00
_cell.angle_beta   90.00
_cell.angle_gamma   90.00
#
_symmetry.space_group_name_H-M   'P 1'
#
loop_
_entity.id
_entity.type
_entity.pdbx_description
1 polymer ?
#
loop_
_entity_poly.entity_id
_entity_poly.type
_entity_poly.pdbx_seq_one_letter_code
_entity_poly.pdbx_strand_id
1 'polypeptide(L)'
;QRQMCIRDRALTYPSKVEQFYLIMKQVGGEAILLEKEEDVNDFIKKAYPGAKRIASNLKTITCATFNPDDVEDPAELNGTDLAVIDGKIGVAENGGVWIEQDVKQRAIYFIAEKLVILLNKNKIVNNMHEAYKLIDTGEYGFGTFISGPSKTADIEQALVMGAHGARDVMV
;
A
#
# COMPACT_ATOMS: atom_id res chain seq x y z
N GLN A 1 -36.54 -12.71 -13.47
CA GLN A 1 -35.21 -12.94 -12.87
C GLN A 1 -34.31 -11.75 -13.24
N ARG A 2 -34.10 -10.83 -12.32
CA ARG A 2 -33.07 -9.79 -12.47
C ARG A 2 -31.74 -10.46 -12.18
N GLN A 3 -31.05 -10.94 -13.18
CA GLN A 3 -29.61 -11.15 -13.10
C GLN A 3 -28.95 -9.79 -13.10
N MET A 4 -28.65 -9.29 -11.92
CA MET A 4 -27.76 -8.14 -11.75
C MET A 4 -26.33 -8.66 -11.99
N CYS A 5 -25.94 -8.74 -13.26
CA CYS A 5 -24.57 -9.04 -13.63
C CYS A 5 -23.74 -7.77 -13.50
N ILE A 6 -23.25 -7.51 -12.28
CA ILE A 6 -22.31 -6.41 -11.99
C ILE A 6 -21.05 -6.55 -12.86
N ARG A 7 -20.71 -7.79 -13.25
CA ARG A 7 -19.54 -8.12 -14.11
C ARG A 7 -19.62 -7.47 -15.49
N ASP A 8 -20.81 -7.34 -16.08
CA ASP A 8 -21.00 -6.80 -17.43
C ASP A 8 -20.84 -5.27 -17.48
N ARG A 9 -20.87 -4.62 -16.31
CA ARG A 9 -20.77 -3.17 -16.14
C ARG A 9 -19.55 -2.75 -15.34
N ALA A 10 -18.61 -3.67 -15.12
CA ALA A 10 -17.37 -3.37 -14.43
C ALA A 10 -16.59 -2.32 -15.23
N LEU A 11 -16.16 -1.25 -14.55
CA LEU A 11 -15.44 -0.14 -15.16
C LEU A 11 -14.11 -0.61 -15.73
N THR A 12 -13.80 -0.11 -16.92
CA THR A 12 -12.49 -0.27 -17.56
C THR A 12 -11.97 1.11 -17.96
N TYR A 13 -10.65 1.27 -17.91
CA TYR A 13 -10.01 2.55 -18.16
C TYR A 13 -9.05 2.44 -19.35
N PRO A 14 -8.97 3.47 -20.22
CA PRO A 14 -8.00 3.52 -21.32
C PRO A 14 -6.56 3.38 -20.83
N SER A 15 -6.24 4.00 -19.70
CA SER A 15 -4.97 3.87 -19.01
C SER A 15 -5.21 3.57 -17.53
N LYS A 16 -4.96 2.33 -17.13
CA LYS A 16 -5.10 1.90 -15.73
C LYS A 16 -4.12 2.63 -14.81
N VAL A 17 -2.92 2.90 -15.31
CA VAL A 17 -1.87 3.59 -14.54
C VAL A 17 -2.28 5.03 -14.27
N GLU A 18 -2.72 5.78 -15.28
CA GLU A 18 -3.18 7.17 -15.09
C GLU A 18 -4.38 7.24 -14.17
N GLN A 19 -5.33 6.33 -14.33
CA GLN A 19 -6.49 6.26 -13.45
C GLN A 19 -6.07 5.97 -12.01
N PHE A 20 -5.14 5.04 -11.78
CA PHE A 20 -4.60 4.73 -10.46
C PHE A 20 -3.97 5.97 -9.81
N TYR A 21 -3.20 6.76 -10.57
CA TYR A 21 -2.65 8.04 -10.12
C TYR A 21 -3.72 9.02 -9.64
N LEU A 22 -4.74 9.21 -10.47
CA LEU A 22 -5.83 10.14 -10.15
C LEU A 22 -6.55 9.73 -8.86
N ILE A 23 -6.87 8.47 -8.73
CA ILE A 23 -7.57 7.94 -7.55
C ILE A 23 -6.68 7.97 -6.31
N MET A 24 -5.40 7.62 -6.41
CA MET A 24 -4.47 7.72 -5.27
C MET A 24 -4.45 9.13 -4.70
N LYS A 25 -4.39 10.16 -5.56
CA LYS A 25 -4.48 11.55 -5.13
C LYS A 25 -5.83 11.88 -4.47
N GLN A 26 -6.93 11.38 -5.02
CA GLN A 26 -8.27 11.62 -4.46
C GLN A 26 -8.45 10.97 -3.08
N VAL A 27 -7.88 9.79 -2.85
CA VAL A 27 -7.90 9.14 -1.54
C VAL A 27 -6.87 9.71 -0.55
N GLY A 28 -6.10 10.72 -0.97
CA GLY A 28 -5.13 11.43 -0.14
C GLY A 28 -3.77 10.74 -0.03
N GLY A 29 -3.50 9.76 -0.87
CA GLY A 29 -2.18 9.17 -1.06
C GLY A 29 -1.45 9.79 -2.25
N GLU A 30 -0.26 9.28 -2.51
CA GLU A 30 0.54 9.66 -3.67
C GLU A 30 0.94 8.41 -4.47
N ALA A 31 1.09 8.56 -5.78
CA ALA A 31 1.67 7.52 -6.63
C ALA A 31 2.76 8.15 -7.50
N ILE A 32 3.88 7.45 -7.64
CA ILE A 32 5.04 7.91 -8.42
C ILE A 32 5.53 6.76 -9.29
N LEU A 33 5.79 7.04 -10.55
CA LEU A 33 6.39 6.09 -11.46
C LEU A 33 7.91 6.26 -11.45
N LEU A 34 8.63 5.22 -11.07
CA LEU A 34 10.07 5.12 -11.25
C LEU A 34 10.37 4.28 -12.49
N GLU A 35 11.35 4.70 -13.27
CA GLU A 35 11.75 3.96 -14.48
C GLU A 35 12.57 2.72 -14.13
N LYS A 36 13.31 2.78 -13.03
CA LYS A 36 14.17 1.70 -12.55
C LYS A 36 13.94 1.42 -11.08
N GLU A 37 13.97 0.16 -10.71
CA GLU A 37 13.85 -0.29 -9.31
C GLU A 37 15.01 0.22 -8.44
N GLU A 38 16.18 0.40 -9.02
CA GLU A 38 17.39 0.90 -8.35
C GLU A 38 17.21 2.33 -7.81
N ASP A 39 16.35 3.13 -8.45
CA ASP A 39 16.10 4.52 -8.06
C ASP A 39 15.26 4.64 -6.76
N VAL A 40 14.66 3.55 -6.30
CA VAL A 40 13.76 3.54 -5.12
C VAL A 40 14.48 4.02 -3.86
N ASN A 41 15.70 3.55 -3.60
CA ASN A 41 16.45 3.92 -2.38
C ASN A 41 16.77 5.41 -2.35
N ASP A 42 17.22 5.96 -3.46
CA ASP A 42 17.53 7.39 -3.57
C ASP A 42 16.28 8.25 -3.52
N PHE A 43 15.20 7.76 -4.12
CA PHE A 43 13.90 8.40 -4.02
C PHE A 43 13.40 8.46 -2.57
N ILE A 44 13.43 7.34 -1.83
CA ILE A 44 13.01 7.28 -0.42
C ILE A 44 13.81 8.28 0.43
N LYS A 45 15.13 8.32 0.28
CA LYS A 45 16.00 9.25 1.01
C LYS A 45 15.66 10.72 0.73
N LYS A 46 15.30 11.04 -0.52
CA LYS A 46 14.91 12.41 -0.92
C LYS A 46 13.50 12.77 -0.46
N ALA A 47 12.55 11.84 -0.56
CA ALA A 47 11.15 12.08 -0.18
C ALA A 47 10.98 12.14 1.36
N TYR A 48 11.77 11.35 2.09
CA TYR A 48 11.67 11.20 3.54
C TYR A 48 12.99 11.46 4.27
N PRO A 49 13.61 12.66 4.14
CA PRO A 49 14.94 12.93 4.69
C PRO A 49 14.99 12.90 6.23
N GLY A 50 13.82 13.01 6.88
CA GLY A 50 13.68 12.94 8.33
C GLY A 50 13.42 11.54 8.89
N ALA A 51 13.19 10.54 8.05
CA ALA A 51 12.93 9.18 8.49
C ALA A 51 14.24 8.55 9.01
N LYS A 52 14.27 8.25 10.31
CA LYS A 52 15.42 7.64 10.98
C LYS A 52 15.24 6.14 11.17
N ARG A 53 14.01 5.69 11.38
CA ARG A 53 13.65 4.30 11.61
C ARG A 53 12.82 3.79 10.45
N ILE A 54 13.50 3.13 9.49
CA ILE A 54 12.93 2.63 8.24
C ILE A 54 12.89 1.12 8.29
N ALA A 55 11.69 0.54 8.22
CA ALA A 55 11.45 -0.88 8.22
C ALA A 55 11.29 -1.43 6.80
N SER A 56 11.98 -2.49 6.46
CA SER A 56 11.71 -3.30 5.26
C SER A 56 12.36 -4.67 5.38
N ASN A 57 11.68 -5.72 4.89
CA ASN A 57 12.27 -7.05 4.69
C ASN A 57 12.69 -7.26 3.22
N LEU A 58 12.46 -6.28 2.34
CA LEU A 58 12.81 -6.36 0.93
C LEU A 58 14.31 -6.14 0.74
N LYS A 59 14.99 -7.12 0.15
CA LYS A 59 16.45 -7.09 -0.06
C LYS A 59 16.91 -5.93 -0.96
N THR A 60 16.04 -5.42 -1.82
CA THR A 60 16.31 -4.29 -2.71
C THR A 60 16.29 -2.94 -1.98
N ILE A 61 15.73 -2.89 -0.77
CA ILE A 61 15.63 -1.66 0.04
C ILE A 61 16.84 -1.55 0.97
N THR A 62 17.91 -1.00 0.44
CA THR A 62 19.19 -0.83 1.16
C THR A 62 19.19 0.34 2.13
N CYS A 63 18.22 1.26 2.03
CA CYS A 63 18.04 2.36 2.97
C CYS A 63 17.26 1.97 4.24
N ALA A 64 16.75 0.73 4.33
CA ALA A 64 16.13 0.22 5.54
C ALA A 64 17.14 0.20 6.70
N THR A 65 16.68 0.58 7.89
CA THR A 65 17.52 0.60 9.10
C THR A 65 17.32 -0.66 9.94
N PHE A 66 16.23 -1.38 9.73
CA PHE A 66 15.98 -2.68 10.37
C PHE A 66 15.01 -3.54 9.54
N ASN A 67 15.09 -4.85 9.76
CA ASN A 67 14.16 -5.81 9.19
C ASN A 67 13.06 -6.12 10.21
N PRO A 68 11.76 -5.93 9.89
CA PRO A 68 10.66 -6.24 10.80
C PRO A 68 10.56 -7.73 11.14
N ASP A 69 11.17 -8.62 10.34
CA ASP A 69 11.18 -10.07 10.60
C ASP A 69 12.14 -10.49 11.74
N ASP A 70 13.11 -9.63 12.07
CA ASP A 70 14.04 -9.83 13.18
C ASP A 70 13.43 -9.44 14.54
N VAL A 71 12.24 -8.80 14.53
CA VAL A 71 11.55 -8.33 15.73
C VAL A 71 10.65 -9.44 16.29
N GLU A 72 10.80 -9.76 17.57
CA GLU A 72 9.99 -10.78 18.22
C GLU A 72 8.71 -10.20 18.83
N ASP A 73 8.81 -9.08 19.53
CA ASP A 73 7.65 -8.40 20.11
C ASP A 73 7.13 -7.31 19.16
N PRO A 74 5.87 -7.41 18.69
CA PRO A 74 5.26 -6.37 17.87
C PRO A 74 5.33 -4.96 18.46
N ALA A 75 5.42 -4.82 19.78
CA ALA A 75 5.57 -3.54 20.46
C ALA A 75 6.87 -2.80 20.09
N GLU A 76 7.91 -3.55 19.71
CA GLU A 76 9.19 -2.97 19.27
C GLU A 76 9.09 -2.27 17.90
N LEU A 77 8.03 -2.52 17.13
CA LEU A 77 7.76 -1.80 15.89
C LEU A 77 7.27 -0.37 16.13
N ASN A 78 6.91 -0.04 17.35
CA ASN A 78 6.44 1.30 17.71
C ASN A 78 7.53 2.35 17.44
N GLY A 79 7.13 3.51 16.92
CA GLY A 79 8.06 4.56 16.53
C GLY A 79 8.77 4.30 15.19
N THR A 80 8.22 3.43 14.33
CA THR A 80 8.67 3.29 12.94
C THR A 80 8.21 4.50 12.14
N ASP A 81 9.18 5.27 11.62
CA ASP A 81 8.88 6.47 10.81
C ASP A 81 8.34 6.10 9.42
N LEU A 82 8.92 5.06 8.83
CA LEU A 82 8.60 4.62 7.47
C LEU A 82 8.67 3.10 7.37
N ALA A 83 7.66 2.49 6.74
CA ALA A 83 7.73 1.11 6.27
C ALA A 83 7.73 1.06 4.75
N VAL A 84 8.58 0.21 4.17
CA VAL A 84 8.63 -0.06 2.73
C VAL A 84 8.26 -1.52 2.51
N ILE A 85 7.16 -1.74 1.82
CA ILE A 85 6.54 -3.05 1.63
C ILE A 85 6.26 -3.35 0.16
N ASP A 86 6.05 -4.62 -0.17
CA ASP A 86 5.68 -5.07 -1.50
C ASP A 86 4.16 -5.10 -1.70
N GLY A 87 3.70 -4.55 -2.82
CA GLY A 87 2.31 -4.60 -3.27
C GLY A 87 2.16 -5.57 -4.44
N LYS A 88 1.16 -6.44 -4.37
CA LYS A 88 0.96 -7.51 -5.36
C LYS A 88 0.07 -7.09 -6.53
N ILE A 89 -1.01 -6.38 -6.26
CA ILE A 89 -2.00 -5.95 -7.25
C ILE A 89 -2.47 -4.54 -6.93
N GLY A 90 -2.48 -3.66 -7.93
CA GLY A 90 -3.08 -2.33 -7.83
C GLY A 90 -4.47 -2.28 -8.49
N VAL A 91 -5.39 -1.51 -7.96
CA VAL A 91 -6.75 -1.36 -8.47
C VAL A 91 -7.01 0.07 -8.88
N ALA A 92 -7.20 0.31 -10.19
CA ALA A 92 -7.40 1.64 -10.74
C ALA A 92 -8.73 2.28 -10.31
N GLU A 93 -9.75 1.46 -10.03
CA GLU A 93 -11.08 1.91 -9.63
C GLU A 93 -11.10 2.68 -8.29
N ASN A 94 -10.29 2.25 -7.33
CA ASN A 94 -10.34 2.76 -5.96
C ASN A 94 -8.97 3.05 -5.32
N GLY A 95 -7.86 2.89 -6.07
CA GLY A 95 -6.51 3.10 -5.56
C GLY A 95 -6.06 2.04 -4.54
N GLY A 96 -6.80 0.94 -4.41
CA GLY A 96 -6.43 -0.15 -3.50
C GLY A 96 -5.20 -0.89 -4.01
N VAL A 97 -4.27 -1.19 -3.10
CA VAL A 97 -3.14 -2.07 -3.35
C VAL A 97 -3.30 -3.31 -2.49
N TRP A 98 -3.33 -4.48 -3.12
CA TRP A 98 -3.37 -5.76 -2.43
C TRP A 98 -2.01 -6.07 -1.82
N ILE A 99 -2.00 -6.30 -0.51
CA ILE A 99 -0.84 -6.69 0.28
C ILE A 99 -1.08 -8.10 0.81
N GLU A 100 -0.15 -8.99 0.57
CA GLU A 100 -0.09 -10.31 1.19
C GLU A 100 0.93 -10.28 2.31
N GLN A 101 0.66 -11.01 3.39
CA GLN A 101 1.60 -11.06 4.49
C GLN A 101 2.85 -11.84 4.07
N ASP A 102 3.91 -11.10 3.83
CA ASP A 102 5.26 -11.58 3.55
C ASP A 102 6.25 -11.21 4.67
N VAL A 103 5.75 -10.73 5.79
CA VAL A 103 6.50 -10.38 7.00
C VAL A 103 5.98 -11.17 8.21
N LYS A 104 6.88 -11.47 9.16
CA LYS A 104 6.52 -12.13 10.42
C LYS A 104 5.54 -11.29 11.23
N GLN A 105 5.79 -9.98 11.32
CA GLN A 105 5.02 -9.03 12.12
C GLN A 105 4.14 -8.14 11.24
N ARG A 106 2.94 -8.59 10.88
CA ARG A 106 1.99 -7.83 10.04
C ARG A 106 1.60 -6.46 10.60
N ALA A 107 1.84 -6.21 11.89
CA ALA A 107 1.61 -4.91 12.51
C ALA A 107 2.37 -3.78 11.81
N ILE A 108 3.50 -4.07 11.14
CA ILE A 108 4.29 -3.08 10.41
C ILE A 108 3.49 -2.35 9.32
N TYR A 109 2.50 -3.02 8.71
CA TYR A 109 1.64 -2.42 7.68
C TYR A 109 0.77 -1.27 8.20
N PHE A 110 0.55 -1.20 9.51
CA PHE A 110 -0.40 -0.28 10.15
C PHE A 110 0.23 0.62 11.19
N ILE A 111 1.37 0.23 11.77
CA ILE A 111 1.98 0.96 12.90
C ILE A 111 2.96 2.05 12.44
N ALA A 112 3.53 1.94 11.25
CA ALA A 112 4.42 2.95 10.70
C ALA A 112 3.68 4.28 10.45
N GLU A 113 4.34 5.41 10.72
CA GLU A 113 3.75 6.72 10.44
C GLU A 113 3.52 6.92 8.93
N LYS A 114 4.42 6.42 8.12
CA LYS A 114 4.39 6.53 6.66
C LYS A 114 4.59 5.16 6.04
N LEU A 115 3.93 4.93 4.90
CA LEU A 115 3.98 3.67 4.18
C LEU A 115 4.35 3.92 2.72
N VAL A 116 5.39 3.27 2.25
CA VAL A 116 5.74 3.18 0.83
C VAL A 116 5.44 1.77 0.35
N ILE A 117 4.63 1.66 -0.69
CA ILE A 117 4.25 0.38 -1.29
C ILE A 117 4.87 0.29 -2.67
N LEU A 118 5.76 -0.66 -2.88
CA LEU A 118 6.33 -0.94 -4.20
C LEU A 118 5.35 -1.76 -5.02
N LEU A 119 4.95 -1.26 -6.17
CA LEU A 119 3.98 -1.92 -7.03
C LEU A 119 4.48 -1.98 -8.47
N ASN A 120 4.48 -3.16 -9.06
CA ASN A 120 4.73 -3.27 -10.50
C ASN A 120 3.53 -2.71 -11.28
N LYS A 121 3.77 -1.69 -12.13
CA LYS A 121 2.73 -1.05 -12.95
C LYS A 121 1.92 -2.02 -13.82
N ASN A 122 2.54 -3.12 -14.24
CA ASN A 122 1.86 -4.15 -15.04
C ASN A 122 0.88 -5.01 -14.23
N LYS A 123 0.90 -4.89 -12.88
CA LYS A 123 -0.02 -5.55 -11.96
C LYS A 123 -1.22 -4.67 -11.58
N ILE A 124 -1.37 -3.50 -12.22
CA ILE A 124 -2.55 -2.65 -12.03
C ILE A 124 -3.69 -3.20 -12.90
N VAL A 125 -4.82 -3.48 -12.26
CA VAL A 125 -6.07 -3.93 -12.88
C VAL A 125 -7.12 -2.82 -12.87
N ASN A 126 -8.19 -2.96 -13.66
CA ASN A 126 -9.21 -1.92 -13.75
C ASN A 126 -10.06 -1.79 -12.47
N ASN A 127 -10.48 -2.91 -11.92
CA ASN A 127 -11.50 -2.94 -10.86
C ASN A 127 -11.28 -4.10 -9.89
N MET A 128 -12.03 -4.10 -8.79
CA MET A 128 -11.95 -5.12 -7.75
C MET A 128 -12.29 -6.53 -8.25
N HIS A 129 -13.18 -6.66 -9.23
CA HIS A 129 -13.52 -7.99 -9.78
C HIS A 129 -12.34 -8.65 -10.50
N GLU A 130 -11.52 -7.83 -11.19
CA GLU A 130 -10.29 -8.32 -11.81
C GLU A 130 -9.25 -8.68 -10.74
N ALA A 131 -9.12 -7.85 -9.70
CA ALA A 131 -8.19 -8.12 -8.60
C ALA A 131 -8.52 -9.44 -7.89
N TYR A 132 -9.77 -9.66 -7.50
CA TYR A 132 -10.18 -10.89 -6.82
C TYR A 132 -9.97 -12.18 -7.64
N LYS A 133 -9.91 -12.09 -8.96
CA LYS A 133 -9.56 -13.26 -9.79
C LYS A 133 -8.09 -13.65 -9.73
N LEU A 134 -7.23 -12.70 -9.36
CA LEU A 134 -5.78 -12.88 -9.29
C LEU A 134 -5.31 -13.23 -7.86
N ILE A 135 -6.16 -13.02 -6.86
CA ILE A 135 -5.85 -13.33 -5.47
C ILE A 135 -6.07 -14.83 -5.25
N ASP A 136 -4.99 -15.52 -4.89
CA ASP A 136 -5.07 -16.90 -4.41
C ASP A 136 -5.08 -16.91 -2.89
N THR A 137 -6.19 -17.33 -2.29
CA THR A 137 -6.40 -17.31 -0.83
C THR A 137 -5.78 -18.50 -0.11
N GLY A 138 -5.07 -19.37 -0.82
CA GLY A 138 -4.56 -20.63 -0.27
C GLY A 138 -3.16 -20.55 0.35
N GLU A 139 -2.35 -19.54 0.03
CA GLU A 139 -0.90 -19.57 0.30
C GLU A 139 -0.41 -18.58 1.36
N TYR A 140 -1.26 -17.67 1.87
CA TYR A 140 -0.85 -16.67 2.87
C TYR A 140 -1.84 -16.60 4.04
N GLY A 141 -1.33 -16.26 5.23
CA GLY A 141 -2.14 -16.19 6.45
C GLY A 141 -2.99 -14.93 6.59
N PHE A 142 -2.62 -13.84 5.90
CA PHE A 142 -3.31 -12.54 5.96
C PHE A 142 -3.10 -11.77 4.67
N GLY A 143 -4.15 -11.15 4.17
CA GLY A 143 -4.10 -10.23 3.05
C GLY A 143 -5.09 -9.09 3.23
N THR A 144 -4.76 -7.92 2.70
CA THR A 144 -5.60 -6.73 2.80
C THR A 144 -5.40 -5.79 1.62
N PHE A 145 -6.41 -4.98 1.33
CA PHE A 145 -6.26 -3.82 0.45
C PHE A 145 -5.96 -2.57 1.28
N ILE A 146 -4.93 -1.83 0.86
CA ILE A 146 -4.61 -0.50 1.39
C ILE A 146 -4.89 0.52 0.30
N SER A 147 -5.74 1.51 0.58
CA SER A 147 -6.12 2.57 -0.36
C SER A 147 -5.90 3.93 0.28
N GLY A 148 -4.70 4.48 0.07
CA GLY A 148 -4.30 5.75 0.66
C GLY A 148 -4.13 5.72 2.18
N PRO A 149 -3.91 6.89 2.81
CA PRO A 149 -3.72 7.04 4.25
C PRO A 149 -4.93 6.61 5.07
N SER A 150 -4.67 6.21 6.33
CA SER A 150 -5.72 5.91 7.29
C SER A 150 -6.59 7.13 7.57
N LYS A 151 -7.90 6.97 7.40
CA LYS A 151 -8.90 8.01 7.65
C LYS A 151 -9.95 7.47 8.61
N THR A 152 -10.13 8.17 9.72
CA THR A 152 -11.20 7.90 10.67
C THR A 152 -12.11 9.11 10.74
N ALA A 153 -13.41 8.93 10.51
CA ALA A 153 -14.42 9.94 10.79
C ALA A 153 -14.84 9.75 12.26
N ASP A 154 -14.52 10.74 13.09
CA ASP A 154 -14.95 10.76 14.48
C ASP A 154 -16.44 11.14 14.61
N ILE A 155 -17.02 10.85 15.77
CA ILE A 155 -18.42 11.14 16.14
C ILE A 155 -18.75 12.64 15.99
N GLU A 156 -17.74 13.51 16.08
CA GLU A 156 -17.84 14.96 15.89
C GLU A 156 -17.65 15.44 14.44
N GLN A 157 -17.65 14.52 13.45
CA GLN A 157 -17.44 14.81 12.03
C GLN A 157 -16.06 15.38 11.67
N ALA A 158 -15.09 15.32 12.57
CA ALA A 158 -13.70 15.67 12.29
C ALA A 158 -12.98 14.48 11.63
N LEU A 159 -12.39 14.72 10.46
CA LEU A 159 -11.55 13.73 9.78
C LEU A 159 -10.19 13.64 10.48
N VAL A 160 -9.93 12.52 11.15
CA VAL A 160 -8.63 12.24 11.78
C VAL A 160 -7.80 11.36 10.87
N MET A 161 -6.59 11.82 10.53
CA MET A 161 -5.64 11.07 9.71
C MET A 161 -4.66 10.30 10.61
N GLY A 162 -4.44 9.02 10.30
CA GLY A 162 -3.41 8.21 10.95
C GLY A 162 -3.76 7.69 12.35
N ALA A 163 -5.04 7.65 12.72
CA ALA A 163 -5.45 7.10 14.03
C ALA A 163 -5.26 5.57 14.12
N HIS A 164 -5.45 4.86 13.00
CA HIS A 164 -5.41 3.39 12.93
C HIS A 164 -4.56 2.88 11.75
N GLY A 165 -3.55 3.64 11.32
CA GLY A 165 -2.67 3.28 10.20
C GLY A 165 -1.83 4.46 9.75
N ALA A 166 -1.10 4.31 8.66
CA ALA A 166 -0.18 5.33 8.16
C ALA A 166 -0.90 6.66 7.86
N ARG A 167 -0.25 7.76 8.25
CA ARG A 167 -0.70 9.14 7.94
C ARG A 167 -0.43 9.53 6.51
N ASP A 168 0.56 8.87 5.88
CA ASP A 168 1.01 9.11 4.53
C ASP A 168 1.23 7.76 3.84
N VAL A 169 0.68 7.61 2.64
CA VAL A 169 0.83 6.41 1.82
C VAL A 169 1.27 6.81 0.43
N MET A 170 2.40 6.27 0.00
CA MET A 170 2.96 6.44 -1.33
C MET A 170 3.09 5.08 -2.02
N VAL A 171 2.73 5.05 -3.31
CA VAL A 171 2.86 3.87 -4.17
C VAL A 171 3.82 4.18 -5.32
#